data_bf35bdc71b03370ddfaf88f59472c8c8
#
_entry.id   bf35bdc71b03370ddfaf88f59472c8c8
#
_cell.length_a   1.000
_cell.length_b   1.000
_cell.length_c   1.000
_cell.angle_alpha   90.00
_cell.angle_beta   90.00
_cell.angle_gamma   90.00
#
_symmetry.space_group_name_H-M   'P 1'
#
loop_
_entity.id
_entity.type
_entity.pdbx_description
1 polymer ?
#
loop_
_entity_poly.entity_id
_entity_poly.type
_entity_poly.pdbx_seq_one_letter_code
_entity_poly.pdbx_strand_id
1 'polypeptide(L)'
;MIYIIRHGQTDWNIEHRTQGQTDIALNKNGIEQAELITQKIANLKIDNIISSDLKRAYMTAQIINKKFNKTIETDKRLREFCFGTLEGITRDKITQEIWDDFNKNAKQFNAETKEEIFNRIKSFIDDIKSNNINKNTLVVTHGGPIRMIKYYLDNGDNFNDKKYLAEYMTLKINNLDIFIIDEKMNLKRYDL
;
A
#
# COMPACT_ATOMS: atom_id res chain seq x y z
N MET A 1 -13.51 -3.76 -11.77
CA MET A 1 -12.45 -4.48 -10.99
C MET A 1 -11.41 -3.49 -10.45
N ILE A 2 -10.90 -3.69 -9.24
CA ILE A 2 -9.82 -2.87 -8.68
C ILE A 2 -8.61 -3.78 -8.47
N TYR A 3 -7.51 -3.48 -9.15
CA TYR A 3 -6.23 -4.15 -8.98
C TYR A 3 -5.37 -3.29 -8.06
N ILE A 4 -4.75 -3.89 -7.05
CA ILE A 4 -3.92 -3.19 -6.08
C ILE A 4 -2.53 -3.79 -6.11
N ILE A 5 -1.51 -2.97 -6.31
CA ILE A 5 -0.10 -3.38 -6.39
C ILE A 5 0.71 -2.66 -5.33
N ARG A 6 1.55 -3.41 -4.59
CA ARG A 6 2.58 -2.81 -3.76
C ARG A 6 3.74 -2.32 -4.64
N HIS A 7 4.31 -1.16 -4.33
CA HIS A 7 5.48 -0.62 -5.02
C HIS A 7 6.65 -1.60 -5.13
N GLY A 8 7.53 -1.41 -6.12
CA GLY A 8 8.76 -2.15 -6.32
C GLY A 8 9.78 -1.94 -5.20
N GLN A 9 10.88 -2.69 -5.24
CA GLN A 9 11.91 -2.67 -4.20
C GLN A 9 12.61 -1.31 -4.11
N THR A 10 12.97 -0.93 -2.87
CA THR A 10 13.83 0.21 -2.52
C THR A 10 15.06 -0.30 -1.76
N ASP A 11 16.11 0.51 -1.63
CA ASP A 11 17.27 0.16 -0.80
C ASP A 11 16.86 -0.07 0.66
N TRP A 12 15.92 0.71 1.19
CA TRP A 12 15.40 0.54 2.54
C TRP A 12 14.61 -0.76 2.74
N ASN A 13 14.10 -1.38 1.66
CA ASN A 13 13.56 -2.74 1.77
C ASN A 13 14.67 -3.76 2.03
N ILE A 14 15.84 -3.62 1.35
CA ILE A 14 17.00 -4.50 1.52
C ILE A 14 17.61 -4.31 2.90
N GLU A 15 17.76 -3.05 3.32
CA GLU A 15 18.32 -2.68 4.62
C GLU A 15 17.37 -2.94 5.80
N HIS A 16 16.16 -3.44 5.53
CA HIS A 16 15.12 -3.64 6.53
C HIS A 16 14.79 -2.39 7.37
N ARG A 17 14.90 -1.19 6.78
CA ARG A 17 14.52 0.07 7.43
C ARG A 17 13.02 0.28 7.37
N THR A 18 12.48 0.87 8.42
CA THR A 18 11.11 1.39 8.45
C THR A 18 11.01 2.58 7.50
N GLN A 19 10.22 2.47 6.43
CA GLN A 19 10.16 3.52 5.41
C GLN A 19 9.14 4.61 5.73
N GLY A 20 7.95 4.22 6.17
CA GLY A 20 6.87 5.16 6.44
C GLY A 20 6.56 6.06 5.26
N GLN A 21 6.43 7.36 5.53
CA GLN A 21 6.20 8.39 4.52
C GLN A 21 7.47 9.09 4.05
N THR A 22 8.65 8.68 4.54
CA THR A 22 9.93 9.13 3.97
C THR A 22 10.00 8.76 2.49
N ASP A 23 10.37 9.74 1.67
CA ASP A 23 10.20 9.67 0.21
C ASP A 23 11.41 9.02 -0.50
N ILE A 24 11.52 7.71 -0.39
CA ILE A 24 12.57 6.88 -0.97
C ILE A 24 12.15 6.41 -2.37
N ALA A 25 13.08 6.50 -3.34
CA ALA A 25 12.89 6.04 -4.72
C ALA A 25 13.01 4.50 -4.83
N LEU A 26 12.60 3.94 -5.96
CA LEU A 26 12.94 2.57 -6.34
C LEU A 26 14.45 2.43 -6.52
N ASN A 27 14.99 1.28 -6.15
CA ASN A 27 16.33 0.88 -6.57
C ASN A 27 16.30 0.20 -7.95
N LYS A 28 17.48 -0.18 -8.48
CA LYS A 28 17.59 -0.82 -9.79
C LYS A 28 16.72 -2.07 -9.90
N ASN A 29 16.77 -2.93 -8.89
CA ASN A 29 15.95 -4.15 -8.85
C ASN A 29 14.44 -3.84 -8.82
N GLY A 30 14.03 -2.81 -8.09
CA GLY A 30 12.62 -2.36 -8.05
C GLY A 30 12.11 -1.88 -9.41
N ILE A 31 12.97 -1.24 -10.21
CA ILE A 31 12.66 -0.85 -11.60
C ILE A 31 12.48 -2.09 -12.46
N GLU A 32 13.44 -3.02 -12.44
CA GLU A 32 13.38 -4.28 -13.18
C GLU A 32 12.15 -5.11 -12.81
N GLN A 33 11.84 -5.20 -11.51
CA GLN A 33 10.62 -5.84 -11.01
C GLN A 33 9.35 -5.20 -11.60
N ALA A 34 9.29 -3.84 -11.65
CA ALA A 34 8.13 -3.13 -12.19
C ALA A 34 7.98 -3.34 -13.71
N GLU A 35 9.08 -3.49 -14.44
CA GLU A 35 9.06 -3.83 -15.87
C GLU A 35 8.56 -5.26 -16.10
N LEU A 36 9.03 -6.23 -15.30
CA LEU A 36 8.59 -7.62 -15.38
C LEU A 36 7.08 -7.76 -15.07
N ILE A 37 6.59 -7.09 -14.01
CA ILE A 37 5.17 -7.16 -13.69
C ILE A 37 4.31 -6.53 -14.77
N THR A 38 4.81 -5.46 -15.42
CA THR A 38 4.14 -4.82 -16.54
C THR A 38 3.87 -5.80 -17.68
N GLN A 39 4.85 -6.65 -18.01
CA GLN A 39 4.70 -7.67 -19.05
C GLN A 39 3.63 -8.71 -18.66
N LYS A 40 3.62 -9.15 -17.41
CA LYS A 40 2.67 -10.14 -16.91
C LYS A 40 1.22 -9.65 -16.91
N ILE A 41 1.01 -8.36 -16.60
CA ILE A 41 -0.34 -7.76 -16.59
C ILE A 41 -0.73 -7.10 -17.91
N ALA A 42 0.09 -7.23 -18.96
CA ALA A 42 -0.09 -6.54 -20.24
C ALA A 42 -1.45 -6.80 -20.91
N ASN A 43 -2.09 -7.94 -20.62
CA ASN A 43 -3.38 -8.34 -21.17
C ASN A 43 -4.59 -7.86 -20.33
N LEU A 44 -4.33 -7.25 -19.15
CA LEU A 44 -5.43 -6.66 -18.37
C LEU A 44 -5.96 -5.42 -19.07
N LYS A 45 -7.28 -5.27 -19.02
CA LYS A 45 -7.90 -4.02 -19.44
C LYS A 45 -7.88 -3.05 -18.27
N ILE A 46 -7.04 -2.02 -18.31
CA ILE A 46 -6.96 -0.96 -17.30
C ILE A 46 -7.52 0.33 -17.88
N ASP A 47 -8.48 0.92 -17.19
CA ASP A 47 -9.11 2.17 -17.58
C ASP A 47 -8.51 3.38 -16.86
N ASN A 48 -8.17 3.23 -15.57
CA ASN A 48 -7.61 4.27 -14.71
C ASN A 48 -6.40 3.76 -13.93
N ILE A 49 -5.47 4.67 -13.59
CA ILE A 49 -4.35 4.39 -12.68
C ILE A 49 -4.36 5.44 -11.57
N ILE A 50 -4.39 4.99 -10.32
CA ILE A 50 -4.28 5.84 -9.13
C ILE A 50 -3.06 5.38 -8.33
N SER A 51 -2.24 6.30 -7.87
CA SER A 51 -1.03 5.98 -7.12
C SER A 51 -0.90 6.80 -5.84
N SER A 52 -0.28 6.22 -4.81
CA SER A 52 0.35 7.04 -3.79
C SER A 52 1.32 8.01 -4.45
N ASP A 53 1.41 9.22 -3.92
CA ASP A 53 2.31 10.27 -4.41
C ASP A 53 3.78 10.08 -3.95
N LEU A 54 4.07 9.10 -3.08
CA LEU A 54 5.44 8.77 -2.69
C LEU A 54 6.20 8.15 -3.89
N LYS A 55 7.45 8.62 -4.10
CA LYS A 55 8.29 8.29 -5.27
C LYS A 55 8.28 6.82 -5.64
N ARG A 56 8.51 5.91 -4.67
CA ARG A 56 8.55 4.46 -4.94
C ARG A 56 7.26 3.92 -5.56
N ALA A 57 6.09 4.40 -5.10
CA ALA A 57 4.81 3.98 -5.66
C ALA A 57 4.55 4.68 -7.00
N TYR A 58 4.80 5.98 -7.08
CA TYR A 58 4.59 6.75 -8.30
C TYR A 58 5.50 6.28 -9.46
N MET A 59 6.79 6.02 -9.20
CA MET A 59 7.71 5.44 -10.19
C MET A 59 7.24 4.06 -10.65
N THR A 60 6.75 3.22 -9.74
CA THR A 60 6.15 1.92 -10.10
C THR A 60 4.96 2.12 -11.04
N ALA A 61 4.07 3.05 -10.71
CA ALA A 61 2.92 3.37 -11.56
C ALA A 61 3.34 3.92 -12.93
N GLN A 62 4.37 4.78 -13.00
CA GLN A 62 4.90 5.30 -14.27
C GLN A 62 5.46 4.18 -15.16
N ILE A 63 6.21 3.24 -14.60
CA ILE A 63 6.77 2.11 -15.36
C ILE A 63 5.65 1.25 -15.92
N ILE A 64 4.67 0.89 -15.09
CA ILE A 64 3.51 0.09 -15.52
C ILE A 64 2.70 0.85 -16.58
N ASN A 65 2.55 2.15 -16.43
CA ASN A 65 1.76 2.99 -17.32
C ASN A 65 2.35 3.13 -18.74
N LYS A 66 3.63 2.83 -18.96
CA LYS A 66 4.20 2.75 -20.31
C LYS A 66 3.43 1.80 -21.23
N LYS A 67 2.80 0.76 -20.62
CA LYS A 67 1.96 -0.20 -21.37
C LYS A 67 0.54 0.29 -21.61
N PHE A 68 -0.05 0.99 -20.62
CA PHE A 68 -1.47 1.32 -20.66
C PHE A 68 -1.77 2.72 -21.19
N ASN A 69 -0.80 3.62 -21.12
CA ASN A 69 -0.88 5.01 -21.58
C ASN A 69 -2.10 5.77 -21.04
N LYS A 70 -2.27 5.73 -19.71
CA LYS A 70 -3.35 6.41 -18.99
C LYS A 70 -2.82 7.62 -18.23
N THR A 71 -3.71 8.51 -17.80
CA THR A 71 -3.36 9.51 -16.78
C THR A 71 -3.16 8.82 -15.45
N ILE A 72 -2.07 9.15 -14.75
CA ILE A 72 -1.84 8.70 -13.39
C ILE A 72 -2.36 9.79 -12.44
N GLU A 73 -3.39 9.46 -11.70
CA GLU A 73 -3.88 10.29 -10.60
C GLU A 73 -3.12 9.95 -9.32
N THR A 74 -2.82 10.95 -8.49
CA THR A 74 -2.19 10.71 -7.19
C THR A 74 -3.16 10.96 -6.05
N ASP A 75 -3.11 10.09 -5.03
CA ASP A 75 -3.94 10.22 -3.84
C ASP A 75 -3.09 10.00 -2.57
N LYS A 76 -3.01 11.02 -1.73
CA LYS A 76 -2.26 10.97 -0.47
C LYS A 76 -2.83 9.97 0.54
N ARG A 77 -4.10 9.61 0.43
CA ARG A 77 -4.73 8.59 1.26
C ARG A 77 -4.10 7.21 1.05
N LEU A 78 -3.41 7.00 -0.09
CA LEU A 78 -2.68 5.77 -0.42
C LEU A 78 -1.25 5.71 0.13
N ARG A 79 -0.74 6.78 0.78
CA ARG A 79 0.59 6.76 1.39
C ARG A 79 0.75 5.64 2.41
N GLU A 80 1.98 5.17 2.60
CA GLU A 80 2.31 4.22 3.67
C GLU A 80 1.93 4.79 5.05
N PHE A 81 1.84 3.92 6.04
CA PHE A 81 1.69 4.31 7.44
C PHE A 81 2.83 5.25 7.84
N CYS A 82 2.50 6.39 8.44
CA CYS A 82 3.51 7.30 8.97
C CYS A 82 4.06 6.74 10.28
N PHE A 83 5.34 6.36 10.29
CA PHE A 83 6.01 5.87 11.49
C PHE A 83 6.75 6.97 12.27
N GLY A 84 6.71 8.21 11.77
CA GLY A 84 7.31 9.38 12.43
C GLY A 84 8.80 9.18 12.73
N THR A 85 9.20 9.33 13.99
CA THR A 85 10.60 9.23 14.41
C THR A 85 11.23 7.84 14.24
N LEU A 86 10.43 6.79 13.97
CA LEU A 86 10.95 5.46 13.67
C LEU A 86 11.34 5.27 12.19
N GLU A 87 11.04 6.24 11.32
CA GLU A 87 11.42 6.18 9.92
C GLU A 87 12.94 6.25 9.74
N GLY A 88 13.49 5.41 8.87
CA GLY A 88 14.92 5.26 8.64
C GLY A 88 15.64 4.34 9.61
N ILE A 89 15.02 3.97 10.73
CA ILE A 89 15.60 3.02 11.69
C ILE A 89 15.45 1.60 11.16
N THR A 90 16.51 0.80 11.24
CA THR A 90 16.46 -0.63 10.90
C THR A 90 15.64 -1.39 11.94
N ARG A 91 14.88 -2.38 11.50
CA ARG A 91 13.89 -3.08 12.36
C ARG A 91 14.52 -3.82 13.53
N ASP A 92 15.75 -4.27 13.41
CA ASP A 92 16.52 -4.91 14.48
C ASP A 92 16.87 -3.97 15.64
N LYS A 93 16.89 -2.65 15.37
CA LYS A 93 17.12 -1.61 16.38
C LYS A 93 15.83 -1.15 17.07
N ILE A 94 14.67 -1.51 16.56
CA ILE A 94 13.39 -1.19 17.17
C ILE A 94 12.99 -2.37 18.05
N THR A 95 13.29 -2.28 19.35
CA THR A 95 12.97 -3.34 20.32
C THR A 95 11.46 -3.55 20.45
N GLN A 96 11.07 -4.69 21.04
CA GLN A 96 9.66 -4.95 21.33
C GLN A 96 9.05 -3.87 22.24
N GLU A 97 9.82 -3.36 23.20
CA GLU A 97 9.39 -2.29 24.10
C GLU A 97 9.07 -0.99 23.33
N ILE A 98 9.93 -0.62 22.35
CA ILE A 98 9.69 0.54 21.48
C ILE A 98 8.41 0.32 20.65
N TRP A 99 8.22 -0.89 20.10
CA TRP A 99 7.00 -1.21 19.36
C TRP A 99 5.75 -1.17 20.23
N ASP A 100 5.84 -1.65 21.47
CA ASP A 100 4.71 -1.62 22.42
C ASP A 100 4.34 -0.20 22.81
N ASP A 101 5.35 0.66 23.04
CA ASP A 101 5.12 2.08 23.30
C ASP A 101 4.56 2.80 22.06
N PHE A 102 5.15 2.59 20.89
CA PHE A 102 4.64 3.10 19.61
C PHE A 102 3.17 2.73 19.41
N ASN A 103 2.81 1.49 19.66
CA ASN A 103 1.43 1.02 19.48
C ASN A 103 0.44 1.68 20.45
N LYS A 104 0.89 2.09 21.63
CA LYS A 104 0.07 2.79 22.65
C LYS A 104 0.06 4.31 22.42
N ASN A 105 1.19 4.86 22.01
CA ASN A 105 1.48 6.30 22.08
C ASN A 105 2.00 6.86 20.74
N ALA A 106 1.43 6.44 19.59
CA ALA A 106 1.92 6.82 18.25
C ALA A 106 2.21 8.33 18.09
N LYS A 107 1.41 9.19 18.71
CA LYS A 107 1.57 10.65 18.62
C LYS A 107 2.86 11.18 19.26
N GLN A 108 3.43 10.49 20.25
CA GLN A 108 4.72 10.85 20.83
C GLN A 108 5.87 10.61 19.83
N PHE A 109 5.68 9.72 18.88
CA PHE A 109 6.60 9.45 17.78
C PHE A 109 6.35 10.34 16.55
N ASN A 110 5.46 11.33 16.62
CA ASN A 110 4.98 12.08 15.45
C ASN A 110 4.39 11.18 14.35
N ALA A 111 3.83 10.06 14.75
CA ALA A 111 3.31 9.04 13.84
C ALA A 111 1.79 9.14 13.67
N GLU A 112 1.30 8.51 12.62
CA GLU A 112 -0.12 8.27 12.38
C GLU A 112 -0.63 7.19 13.34
N THR A 113 -1.84 7.32 13.85
CA THR A 113 -2.49 6.22 14.57
C THR A 113 -3.09 5.21 13.60
N LYS A 114 -3.36 3.99 14.07
CA LYS A 114 -4.01 2.96 13.24
C LYS A 114 -5.43 3.35 12.85
N GLU A 115 -6.11 4.15 13.67
CA GLU A 115 -7.42 4.68 13.35
C GLU A 115 -7.35 5.75 12.24
N GLU A 116 -6.32 6.59 12.24
CA GLU A 116 -6.13 7.59 11.18
C GLU A 116 -5.86 6.93 9.82
N ILE A 117 -4.99 5.90 9.76
CA ILE A 117 -4.80 5.16 8.50
C ILE A 117 -6.08 4.42 8.09
N PHE A 118 -6.82 3.84 9.04
CA PHE A 118 -8.10 3.20 8.77
C PHE A 118 -9.08 4.19 8.13
N ASN A 119 -9.25 5.35 8.71
CA ASN A 119 -10.20 6.36 8.24
C ASN A 119 -9.85 6.87 6.84
N ARG A 120 -8.55 7.14 6.54
CA ARG A 120 -8.18 7.60 5.20
C ARG A 120 -8.30 6.51 4.14
N ILE A 121 -8.00 5.26 4.49
CA ILE A 121 -8.14 4.12 3.57
C ILE A 121 -9.61 3.80 3.32
N LYS A 122 -10.45 3.82 4.37
CA LYS A 122 -11.90 3.70 4.23
C LYS A 122 -12.45 4.75 3.26
N SER A 123 -12.12 6.03 3.51
CA SER A 123 -12.54 7.13 2.63
C SER A 123 -12.11 6.91 1.18
N PHE A 124 -10.87 6.44 0.94
CA PHE A 124 -10.41 6.13 -0.41
C PHE A 124 -11.23 5.00 -1.07
N ILE A 125 -11.47 3.91 -0.34
CA ILE A 125 -12.21 2.75 -0.88
C ILE A 125 -13.67 3.12 -1.15
N ASP A 126 -14.32 3.91 -0.29
CA ASP A 126 -15.70 4.35 -0.50
C ASP A 126 -15.82 5.26 -1.74
N ASP A 127 -14.86 6.17 -1.93
CA ASP A 127 -14.81 7.03 -3.13
C ASP A 127 -14.58 6.23 -4.40
N ILE A 128 -13.63 5.27 -4.39
CA ILE A 128 -13.35 4.49 -5.59
C ILE A 128 -14.51 3.57 -5.96
N LYS A 129 -15.24 3.06 -4.97
CA LYS A 129 -16.49 2.30 -5.20
C LYS A 129 -17.54 3.16 -5.91
N SER A 130 -17.71 4.38 -5.44
CA SER A 130 -18.75 5.29 -5.95
C SER A 130 -18.43 5.82 -7.35
N ASN A 131 -17.15 6.13 -7.62
CA ASN A 131 -16.73 6.84 -8.83
C ASN A 131 -16.25 5.93 -9.97
N ASN A 132 -15.96 4.64 -9.69
CA ASN A 132 -15.37 3.71 -10.66
C ASN A 132 -16.30 2.56 -11.05
N ILE A 133 -17.61 2.77 -11.03
CA ILE A 133 -18.58 1.78 -11.50
C ILE A 133 -18.24 1.43 -12.95
N ASN A 134 -18.09 0.13 -13.25
CA ASN A 134 -17.75 -0.41 -14.57
C ASN A 134 -16.35 -0.05 -15.12
N LYS A 135 -15.44 0.45 -14.30
CA LYS A 135 -14.04 0.69 -14.69
C LYS A 135 -13.08 -0.29 -14.01
N ASN A 136 -12.02 -0.65 -14.73
CA ASN A 136 -10.89 -1.39 -14.17
C ASN A 136 -9.82 -0.39 -13.72
N THR A 137 -9.62 -0.27 -12.43
CA THR A 137 -8.67 0.68 -11.86
C THR A 137 -7.47 -0.04 -11.28
N LEU A 138 -6.27 0.39 -11.66
CA LEU A 138 -5.02 -0.03 -11.06
C LEU A 138 -4.63 0.96 -9.96
N VAL A 139 -4.44 0.46 -8.75
CA VAL A 139 -4.01 1.22 -7.57
C VAL A 139 -2.60 0.81 -7.19
N VAL A 140 -1.66 1.76 -7.14
CA VAL A 140 -0.28 1.49 -6.70
C VAL A 140 -0.06 2.11 -5.33
N THR A 141 0.29 1.27 -4.35
CA THR A 141 0.37 1.68 -2.95
C THR A 141 1.45 0.91 -2.17
N HIS A 142 1.29 0.72 -0.87
CA HIS A 142 2.28 0.19 0.06
C HIS A 142 1.69 -0.97 0.89
N GLY A 143 2.53 -1.59 1.71
CA GLY A 143 2.14 -2.76 2.51
C GLY A 143 1.10 -2.45 3.59
N GLY A 144 1.26 -1.36 4.32
CA GLY A 144 0.31 -0.93 5.36
C GLY A 144 -1.09 -0.66 4.82
N PRO A 145 -1.24 0.21 3.80
CA PRO A 145 -2.53 0.42 3.14
C PRO A 145 -3.20 -0.86 2.64
N ILE A 146 -2.46 -1.78 2.02
CA ILE A 146 -3.05 -3.04 1.53
C ILE A 146 -3.61 -3.88 2.69
N ARG A 147 -2.89 -3.96 3.83
CA ARG A 147 -3.41 -4.63 5.03
C ARG A 147 -4.65 -3.94 5.57
N MET A 148 -4.66 -2.61 5.57
CA MET A 148 -5.80 -1.84 6.05
C MET A 148 -7.02 -1.94 5.13
N ILE A 149 -6.80 -1.98 3.80
CA ILE A 149 -7.87 -2.29 2.83
C ILE A 149 -8.49 -3.65 3.15
N LYS A 150 -7.65 -4.68 3.33
CA LYS A 150 -8.15 -6.01 3.68
C LYS A 150 -8.96 -5.98 4.98
N TYR A 151 -8.44 -5.31 6.01
CA TYR A 151 -9.16 -5.17 7.28
C TYR A 151 -10.53 -4.53 7.09
N TYR A 152 -10.60 -3.40 6.37
CA TYR A 152 -11.85 -2.69 6.12
C TYR A 152 -12.86 -3.54 5.35
N LEU A 153 -12.42 -4.26 4.31
CA LEU A 153 -13.31 -5.10 3.52
C LEU A 153 -13.85 -6.30 4.30
N ASP A 154 -13.08 -6.84 5.24
CA ASP A 154 -13.48 -7.98 6.06
C ASP A 154 -14.37 -7.58 7.26
N ASN A 155 -14.23 -6.36 7.80
CA ASN A 155 -14.83 -5.97 9.08
C ASN A 155 -15.76 -4.75 8.99
N GLY A 156 -15.84 -4.07 7.83
CA GLY A 156 -16.65 -2.86 7.66
C GLY A 156 -16.14 -1.67 8.49
N ASP A 157 -17.05 -0.85 8.95
CA ASP A 157 -16.77 0.44 9.59
C ASP A 157 -16.22 0.34 11.02
N ASN A 158 -16.24 -0.82 11.62
CA ASN A 158 -15.83 -1.01 13.02
C ASN A 158 -14.32 -1.29 13.09
N PHE A 159 -13.53 -0.26 13.43
CA PHE A 159 -12.11 -0.44 13.65
C PHE A 159 -11.83 -1.02 15.05
N ASN A 160 -11.05 -2.10 15.09
CA ASN A 160 -10.57 -2.73 16.32
C ASN A 160 -9.06 -2.95 16.23
N ASP A 161 -8.30 -2.16 17.00
CA ASP A 161 -6.85 -2.16 16.97
C ASP A 161 -6.23 -3.52 17.35
N LYS A 162 -6.75 -4.18 18.38
CA LYS A 162 -6.25 -5.50 18.82
C LYS A 162 -6.44 -6.55 17.72
N LYS A 163 -7.60 -6.56 17.08
CA LYS A 163 -7.88 -7.48 15.96
C LYS A 163 -6.97 -7.19 14.77
N TYR A 164 -6.77 -5.89 14.43
CA TYR A 164 -5.87 -5.50 13.34
C TYR A 164 -4.44 -5.98 13.60
N LEU A 165 -3.90 -5.75 14.80
CA LEU A 165 -2.55 -6.18 15.17
C LEU A 165 -2.39 -7.70 15.10
N ALA A 166 -3.37 -8.44 15.63
CA ALA A 166 -3.29 -9.90 15.72
C ALA A 166 -3.40 -10.61 14.35
N GLU A 167 -4.30 -10.14 13.48
CA GLU A 167 -4.69 -10.88 12.28
C GLU A 167 -4.10 -10.30 10.98
N TYR A 168 -3.93 -8.98 10.89
CA TYR A 168 -3.60 -8.30 9.62
C TYR A 168 -2.15 -7.83 9.53
N MET A 169 -1.52 -7.47 10.65
CA MET A 169 -0.12 -7.06 10.63
C MET A 169 0.83 -8.19 10.20
N THR A 170 0.46 -9.43 10.41
CA THR A 170 1.24 -10.62 10.03
C THR A 170 1.11 -10.98 8.54
N LEU A 171 0.15 -10.40 7.81
CA LEU A 171 -0.01 -10.66 6.39
C LEU A 171 1.25 -10.26 5.61
N LYS A 172 1.87 -11.26 4.98
CA LYS A 172 3.05 -11.03 4.14
C LYS A 172 2.62 -10.44 2.81
N ILE A 173 3.07 -9.22 2.54
CA ILE A 173 2.87 -8.52 1.29
C ILE A 173 4.26 -8.17 0.73
N ASN A 174 4.65 -8.81 -0.37
CA ASN A 174 5.95 -8.58 -1.01
C ASN A 174 5.87 -7.41 -2.00
N ASN A 175 7.04 -6.88 -2.42
CA ASN A 175 7.08 -5.90 -3.49
C ASN A 175 6.44 -6.50 -4.76
N LEU A 176 5.63 -5.71 -5.44
CA LEU A 176 4.86 -6.04 -6.64
C LEU A 176 3.87 -7.21 -6.50
N ASP A 177 3.55 -7.65 -5.27
CA ASP A 177 2.36 -8.46 -5.06
C ASP A 177 1.14 -7.71 -5.59
N ILE A 178 0.31 -8.41 -6.34
CA ILE A 178 -0.96 -7.90 -6.88
C ILE A 178 -2.12 -8.51 -6.11
N PHE A 179 -3.09 -7.68 -5.84
CA PHE A 179 -4.37 -8.07 -5.25
C PHE A 179 -5.50 -7.57 -6.13
N ILE A 180 -6.64 -8.22 -6.05
CA ILE A 180 -7.85 -7.85 -6.73
C ILE A 180 -8.98 -7.70 -5.72
N ILE A 181 -9.74 -6.63 -5.83
CA ILE A 181 -11.03 -6.52 -5.14
C ILE A 181 -12.07 -6.99 -6.14
N ASP A 182 -12.70 -8.11 -5.83
CA ASP A 182 -13.76 -8.71 -6.65
C ASP A 182 -15.10 -7.98 -6.49
N GLU A 183 -16.11 -8.39 -7.26
CA GLU A 183 -17.46 -7.79 -7.25
C GLU A 183 -18.15 -7.95 -5.88
N LYS A 184 -17.76 -8.94 -5.10
CA LYS A 184 -18.26 -9.18 -3.73
C LYS A 184 -17.46 -8.40 -2.67
N MET A 185 -16.57 -7.52 -3.10
CA MET A 185 -15.70 -6.72 -2.22
C MET A 185 -14.71 -7.54 -1.39
N ASN A 186 -14.25 -8.70 -1.87
CA ASN A 186 -13.20 -9.45 -1.23
C ASN A 186 -11.85 -9.10 -1.85
N LEU A 187 -10.84 -8.87 -0.98
CA LEU A 187 -9.46 -8.73 -1.42
C LEU A 187 -8.79 -10.10 -1.49
N LYS A 188 -8.35 -10.49 -2.68
CA LYS A 188 -7.63 -11.74 -2.94
C LYS A 188 -6.30 -11.44 -3.60
N ARG A 189 -5.28 -12.29 -3.34
CA ARG A 189 -4.05 -12.24 -4.12
C ARG A 189 -4.38 -12.64 -5.55
N TYR A 190 -3.82 -11.91 -6.50
CA TYR A 190 -3.95 -12.20 -7.92
C TYR A 190 -2.69 -12.95 -8.38
N ASP A 191 -2.84 -14.24 -8.65
CA ASP A 191 -1.76 -15.10 -9.13
C ASP A 191 -1.62 -14.91 -10.65
N LEU A 192 -0.39 -14.63 -11.11
CA LEU A 192 -0.01 -14.32 -12.48
C LEU A 192 0.68 -15.49 -13.17
#